data_021028d2d48347b2ad973c2a9ca4b46a
#
_entry.id   021028d2d48347b2ad973c2a9ca4b46a
#
_cell.length_a   1.000
_cell.length_b   1.000
_cell.length_c   1.000
_cell.angle_alpha   90.00
_cell.angle_beta   90.00
_cell.angle_gamma   90.00
#
_symmetry.space_group_name_H-M   'P 1'
#
loop_
_entity.id
_entity.type
_entity.pdbx_description
1 polymer ?
#
loop_
_entity_poly.entity_id
_entity_poly.type
_entity_poly.pdbx_seq_one_letter_code
_entity_poly.pdbx_strand_id
1 'polypeptide(L)'
;MICVLSVCCGHLNVVGLRRAGGDVFARKRVCMKVMNGVYGAVLGVVLLVPFAASREAVAQQGAVTAKPVTVEWVYRVKYGYKDEWWSLFKKYQIAILERQKQLGYVKEYTVFAPSLHTSEDARWDYRIVIVRASQDAPAGQSEGEVAKQLFPDQEAFKRGENRRWELTANHWDLPIHVVNVSAAE
;
A
#
# COMPACT_ATOMS: atom_id res chain seq x y z
N MET A 1 -28.11 3.29 -5.14
CA MET A 1 -28.27 4.69 -4.67
C MET A 1 -27.88 5.58 -5.83
N ILE A 2 -28.84 6.12 -6.56
CA ILE A 2 -28.62 6.93 -7.77
C ILE A 2 -28.83 8.39 -7.37
N CYS A 3 -27.78 9.23 -7.46
CA CYS A 3 -27.88 10.67 -7.30
C CYS A 3 -28.19 11.28 -8.68
N VAL A 4 -29.36 11.88 -8.84
CA VAL A 4 -29.70 12.67 -10.04
C VAL A 4 -29.38 14.14 -9.73
N LEU A 5 -28.39 14.70 -10.43
CA LEU A 5 -28.08 16.12 -10.41
C LEU A 5 -28.88 16.82 -11.54
N SER A 6 -29.80 17.69 -11.17
CA SER A 6 -30.52 18.57 -12.12
C SER A 6 -30.07 20.01 -11.88
N VAL A 7 -29.51 20.61 -12.91
CA VAL A 7 -29.09 22.04 -12.91
C VAL A 7 -30.10 22.80 -13.75
N CYS A 8 -30.99 23.57 -13.13
CA CYS A 8 -31.82 24.56 -13.79
C CYS A 8 -31.53 25.92 -13.17
N CYS A 9 -31.14 26.88 -14.02
CA CYS A 9 -31.17 28.32 -13.75
C CYS A 9 -30.39 28.76 -12.49
N GLY A 10 -29.10 28.42 -12.37
CA GLY A 10 -28.20 29.05 -11.39
C GLY A 10 -28.37 28.62 -9.92
N HIS A 11 -29.17 27.60 -9.66
CA HIS A 11 -29.36 27.11 -8.28
C HIS A 11 -29.09 25.59 -8.23
N LEU A 12 -28.21 25.21 -7.33
CA LEU A 12 -27.94 23.80 -7.02
C LEU A 12 -28.92 23.34 -5.94
N ASN A 13 -29.89 22.48 -6.28
CA ASN A 13 -30.77 21.83 -5.33
C ASN A 13 -30.31 20.41 -5.05
N VAL A 14 -29.88 20.15 -3.82
CA VAL A 14 -29.61 18.80 -3.33
C VAL A 14 -30.89 18.25 -2.69
N VAL A 15 -31.56 17.29 -3.32
CA VAL A 15 -32.71 16.59 -2.75
C VAL A 15 -32.22 15.35 -2.02
N GLY A 16 -32.27 15.38 -0.70
CA GLY A 16 -32.01 14.23 0.16
C GLY A 16 -33.30 13.41 0.35
N LEU A 17 -33.25 12.12 0.05
CA LEU A 17 -34.29 11.17 0.32
C LEU A 17 -34.40 10.88 1.81
N ARG A 18 -35.61 11.00 2.37
CA ARG A 18 -35.94 10.69 3.76
C ARG A 18 -35.89 9.19 4.01
N ARG A 19 -35.15 8.79 5.05
CA ARG A 19 -35.35 7.49 5.71
C ARG A 19 -36.37 7.69 6.83
N ALA A 20 -37.30 6.77 6.95
CA ALA A 20 -38.33 6.77 8.01
C ALA A 20 -37.60 6.56 9.37
N GLY A 21 -37.63 7.58 10.23
CA GLY A 21 -37.03 7.60 11.56
C GLY A 21 -36.56 9.01 11.87
N GLY A 22 -37.42 9.77 12.53
CA GLY A 22 -37.41 11.21 12.73
C GLY A 22 -36.15 11.82 13.30
N ASP A 23 -35.37 12.47 12.45
CA ASP A 23 -34.45 13.53 12.87
C ASP A 23 -34.52 14.70 11.90
N VAL A 24 -34.83 15.88 12.48
CA VAL A 24 -35.01 17.14 11.77
C VAL A 24 -33.65 17.75 11.52
N PHE A 25 -33.08 17.61 10.32
CA PHE A 25 -31.89 18.35 9.95
C PHE A 25 -32.24 19.75 9.44
N ALA A 26 -31.73 20.76 10.14
CA ALA A 26 -31.85 22.16 9.81
C ALA A 26 -31.19 22.48 8.45
N ARG A 27 -31.95 23.15 7.56
CA ARG A 27 -31.46 23.65 6.26
C ARG A 27 -30.53 24.85 6.47
N LYS A 28 -29.23 24.68 6.21
CA LYS A 28 -28.34 25.82 6.01
C LYS A 28 -28.40 26.27 4.55
N ARG A 29 -28.97 27.47 4.31
CA ARG A 29 -28.88 28.13 3.00
C ARG A 29 -27.52 28.84 2.92
N VAL A 30 -26.67 28.46 1.99
CA VAL A 30 -25.47 29.21 1.64
C VAL A 30 -25.83 30.06 0.40
N CYS A 31 -25.93 31.37 0.61
CA CYS A 31 -26.17 32.35 -0.47
C CYS A 31 -24.83 32.85 -0.97
N MET A 32 -24.40 32.41 -2.16
CA MET A 32 -23.25 32.99 -2.84
C MET A 32 -23.70 34.23 -3.62
N LYS A 33 -23.24 35.39 -3.18
CA LYS A 33 -23.45 36.68 -3.84
C LYS A 33 -22.44 36.81 -4.98
N VAL A 34 -22.90 36.69 -6.23
CA VAL A 34 -22.09 36.97 -7.41
C VAL A 34 -22.03 38.49 -7.59
N MET A 35 -20.87 39.07 -7.37
CA MET A 35 -20.62 40.50 -7.65
C MET A 35 -20.31 40.65 -9.15
N ASN A 36 -21.23 41.32 -9.87
CA ASN A 36 -20.99 41.82 -11.24
C ASN A 36 -20.04 43.01 -11.11
N GLY A 37 -18.78 42.80 -11.49
CA GLY A 37 -17.81 43.86 -11.64
C GLY A 37 -17.86 44.53 -13.04
N VAL A 38 -18.00 45.82 -13.01
CA VAL A 38 -18.10 46.74 -14.18
C VAL A 38 -16.82 46.70 -15.01
N TYR A 39 -16.96 46.56 -16.34
CA TYR A 39 -15.88 46.67 -17.32
C TYR A 39 -15.39 48.12 -17.42
N GLY A 40 -14.21 48.39 -16.86
CA GLY A 40 -13.43 49.59 -17.13
C GLY A 40 -12.36 49.29 -18.18
N ALA A 41 -12.48 49.87 -19.35
CA ALA A 41 -11.48 49.80 -20.41
C ALA A 41 -10.26 50.63 -19.98
N VAL A 42 -9.14 49.98 -19.68
CA VAL A 42 -7.84 50.63 -19.54
C VAL A 42 -6.93 50.14 -20.65
N LEU A 43 -6.63 51.07 -21.59
CA LEU A 43 -5.59 50.94 -22.61
C LEU A 43 -4.22 50.91 -21.89
N GLY A 44 -3.69 49.69 -21.64
CA GLY A 44 -2.38 49.47 -21.05
C GLY A 44 -1.38 49.04 -22.12
N VAL A 45 -0.35 49.85 -22.28
CA VAL A 45 0.82 49.61 -23.13
C VAL A 45 1.46 48.27 -22.77
N VAL A 46 1.47 47.33 -23.71
CA VAL A 46 2.17 46.03 -23.55
C VAL A 46 3.67 46.27 -23.76
N LEU A 47 4.40 46.42 -22.65
CA LEU A 47 5.85 46.28 -22.63
C LEU A 47 6.17 44.79 -22.73
N LEU A 48 6.63 44.35 -23.93
CA LEU A 48 7.21 43.04 -24.16
C LEU A 48 8.54 42.96 -23.40
N VAL A 49 8.49 42.46 -22.16
CA VAL A 49 9.68 42.01 -21.43
C VAL A 49 9.99 40.58 -21.90
N PRO A 50 11.19 40.34 -22.46
CA PRO A 50 11.56 38.97 -22.78
C PRO A 50 11.73 38.20 -21.51
N PHE A 51 10.79 37.31 -21.24
CA PHE A 51 10.88 36.34 -20.15
C PHE A 51 12.00 35.35 -20.52
N ALA A 52 13.23 35.70 -20.12
CA ALA A 52 14.31 34.72 -20.12
C ALA A 52 13.90 33.58 -19.17
N ALA A 53 13.38 32.51 -19.74
CA ALA A 53 13.10 31.27 -19.00
C ALA A 53 14.44 30.75 -18.48
N SER A 54 14.76 31.13 -17.24
CA SER A 54 15.78 30.44 -16.45
C SER A 54 15.29 29.01 -16.27
N ARG A 55 15.75 28.10 -17.14
CA ARG A 55 15.68 26.70 -16.90
C ARG A 55 16.56 26.46 -15.65
N GLU A 56 15.93 26.49 -14.49
CA GLU A 56 16.53 25.89 -13.30
C GLU A 56 16.79 24.43 -13.67
N ALA A 57 18.07 24.12 -13.85
CA ALA A 57 18.53 22.76 -13.91
C ALA A 57 18.16 22.15 -12.55
N VAL A 58 17.02 21.45 -12.52
CA VAL A 58 16.71 20.52 -11.43
C VAL A 58 17.88 19.56 -11.42
N ALA A 59 18.81 19.79 -10.49
CA ALA A 59 19.89 18.88 -10.22
C ALA A 59 19.23 17.53 -10.03
N GLN A 60 19.39 16.62 -10.98
CA GLN A 60 19.13 15.21 -10.81
C GLN A 60 20.02 14.76 -9.67
N GLN A 61 19.47 14.85 -8.44
CA GLN A 61 20.04 14.13 -7.31
C GLN A 61 20.13 12.68 -7.79
N GLY A 62 21.36 12.25 -8.03
CA GLY A 62 21.65 10.90 -8.51
C GLY A 62 20.85 9.93 -7.64
N ALA A 63 19.88 9.26 -8.24
CA ALA A 63 19.12 8.22 -7.57
C ALA A 63 20.16 7.23 -7.07
N VAL A 64 20.41 7.23 -5.76
CA VAL A 64 21.18 6.16 -5.11
C VAL A 64 20.39 4.91 -5.47
N THR A 65 20.91 4.12 -6.41
CA THR A 65 20.29 2.87 -6.81
C THR A 65 20.34 1.96 -5.59
N ALA A 66 19.23 1.90 -4.87
CA ALA A 66 19.13 1.07 -3.68
C ALA A 66 19.46 -0.37 -4.07
N LYS A 67 20.40 -0.97 -3.33
CA LYS A 67 20.84 -2.34 -3.62
C LYS A 67 19.73 -3.31 -3.23
N PRO A 68 19.35 -4.25 -4.11
CA PRO A 68 18.40 -5.29 -3.77
C PRO A 68 18.86 -6.10 -2.56
N VAL A 69 17.92 -6.49 -1.72
CA VAL A 69 18.14 -7.27 -0.51
C VAL A 69 17.29 -8.53 -0.58
N THR A 70 17.89 -9.67 -0.25
CA THR A 70 17.18 -10.94 -0.15
C THR A 70 17.00 -11.31 1.31
N VAL A 71 15.78 -11.66 1.69
CA VAL A 71 15.42 -12.11 3.03
C VAL A 71 14.75 -13.48 2.91
N GLU A 72 15.08 -14.37 3.83
CA GLU A 72 14.43 -15.66 3.95
C GLU A 72 13.62 -15.69 5.25
N TRP A 73 12.34 -15.99 5.13
CA TRP A 73 11.48 -16.32 6.27
C TRP A 73 11.40 -17.83 6.41
N VAL A 74 11.70 -18.35 7.57
CA VAL A 74 11.60 -19.78 7.87
C VAL A 74 10.57 -19.99 8.97
N TYR A 75 9.63 -20.89 8.74
CA TYR A 75 8.55 -21.19 9.68
C TYR A 75 8.52 -22.66 10.08
N ARG A 76 8.38 -22.90 11.37
CA ARG A 76 7.98 -24.17 11.94
C ARG A 76 6.59 -24.01 12.55
N VAL A 77 5.65 -24.84 12.11
CA VAL A 77 4.25 -24.80 12.55
C VAL A 77 4.00 -25.86 13.59
N LYS A 78 3.11 -25.60 14.54
CA LYS A 78 2.70 -26.61 15.53
C LYS A 78 2.05 -27.81 14.84
N TYR A 79 2.31 -29.00 15.35
CA TYR A 79 1.75 -30.22 14.81
C TYR A 79 0.22 -30.19 14.76
N GLY A 80 -0.36 -30.68 13.64
CA GLY A 80 -1.80 -30.71 13.42
C GLY A 80 -2.41 -29.41 12.90
N TYR A 81 -1.64 -28.31 12.82
CA TYR A 81 -2.17 -27.00 12.45
C TYR A 81 -1.63 -26.44 11.11
N LYS A 82 -0.94 -27.27 10.33
CA LYS A 82 -0.26 -26.80 9.11
C LYS A 82 -1.23 -26.19 8.08
N ASP A 83 -2.40 -26.81 7.90
CA ASP A 83 -3.40 -26.35 6.92
C ASP A 83 -4.08 -25.06 7.37
N GLU A 84 -4.42 -24.93 8.65
CA GLU A 84 -4.99 -23.69 9.22
C GLU A 84 -3.98 -22.55 9.13
N TRP A 85 -2.74 -22.81 9.55
CA TRP A 85 -1.65 -21.84 9.46
C TRP A 85 -1.43 -21.35 8.02
N TRP A 86 -1.35 -22.30 7.07
CA TRP A 86 -1.13 -21.98 5.67
C TRP A 86 -2.28 -21.18 5.06
N SER A 87 -3.52 -21.47 5.45
CA SER A 87 -4.70 -20.71 5.02
C SER A 87 -4.65 -19.27 5.51
N LEU A 88 -4.26 -19.04 6.75
CA LEU A 88 -4.08 -17.70 7.33
C LEU A 88 -2.90 -16.97 6.66
N PHE A 89 -1.78 -17.67 6.46
CA PHE A 89 -0.61 -17.11 5.79
C PHE A 89 -0.91 -16.66 4.36
N LYS A 90 -1.61 -17.49 3.59
CA LYS A 90 -2.06 -17.11 2.24
C LYS A 90 -3.00 -15.90 2.28
N LYS A 91 -3.95 -15.90 3.18
CA LYS A 91 -4.94 -14.84 3.29
C LYS A 91 -4.31 -13.48 3.58
N TYR A 92 -3.30 -13.43 4.42
CA TYR A 92 -2.73 -12.17 4.92
C TYR A 92 -1.34 -11.90 4.33
N GLN A 93 -0.35 -12.73 4.59
CA GLN A 93 1.04 -12.47 4.23
C GLN A 93 1.29 -12.56 2.73
N ILE A 94 0.75 -13.59 2.05
CA ILE A 94 0.88 -13.69 0.60
C ILE A 94 0.16 -12.52 -0.10
N ALA A 95 -1.02 -12.11 0.39
CA ALA A 95 -1.72 -10.97 -0.18
C ALA A 95 -0.91 -9.65 -0.05
N ILE A 96 -0.22 -9.46 1.08
CA ILE A 96 0.68 -8.31 1.29
C ILE A 96 1.87 -8.38 0.34
N LEU A 97 2.54 -9.53 0.23
CA LEU A 97 3.67 -9.74 -0.69
C LEU A 97 3.28 -9.49 -2.15
N GLU A 98 2.13 -9.99 -2.59
CA GLU A 98 1.59 -9.74 -3.93
C GLU A 98 1.34 -8.24 -4.17
N ARG A 99 0.77 -7.55 -3.19
CA ARG A 99 0.57 -6.10 -3.31
C ARG A 99 1.87 -5.33 -3.35
N GLN A 100 2.83 -5.68 -2.50
CA GLN A 100 4.17 -5.09 -2.52
C GLN A 100 4.90 -5.36 -3.84
N LYS A 101 4.67 -6.53 -4.46
CA LYS A 101 5.19 -6.87 -5.78
C LYS A 101 4.57 -6.00 -6.87
N GLN A 102 3.26 -5.79 -6.85
CA GLN A 102 2.59 -4.86 -7.75
C GLN A 102 3.10 -3.42 -7.62
N LEU A 103 3.46 -3.00 -6.41
CA LEU A 103 4.03 -1.69 -6.11
C LEU A 103 5.53 -1.58 -6.46
N GLY A 104 6.20 -2.70 -6.78
CA GLY A 104 7.60 -2.75 -7.18
C GLY A 104 8.62 -2.85 -6.03
N TYR A 105 8.19 -2.86 -4.77
CA TYR A 105 9.07 -3.05 -3.62
C TYR A 105 9.57 -4.50 -3.50
N VAL A 106 8.68 -5.48 -3.58
CA VAL A 106 9.06 -6.89 -3.74
C VAL A 106 9.28 -7.15 -5.23
N LYS A 107 10.46 -7.65 -5.59
CA LYS A 107 10.78 -8.05 -6.97
C LYS A 107 10.23 -9.42 -7.29
N GLU A 108 10.49 -10.35 -6.40
CA GLU A 108 9.99 -11.72 -6.49
C GLU A 108 9.94 -12.35 -5.10
N TYR A 109 9.20 -13.41 -4.96
CA TYR A 109 9.28 -14.31 -3.81
C TYR A 109 9.00 -15.74 -4.25
N THR A 110 9.59 -16.70 -3.52
CA THR A 110 9.39 -18.12 -3.75
C THR A 110 9.10 -18.80 -2.42
N VAL A 111 8.11 -19.68 -2.41
CA VAL A 111 7.74 -20.47 -1.24
C VAL A 111 8.23 -21.90 -1.43
N PHE A 112 8.92 -22.42 -0.44
CA PHE A 112 9.38 -23.80 -0.37
C PHE A 112 8.67 -24.54 0.75
N ALA A 113 8.40 -25.82 0.53
CA ALA A 113 7.99 -26.77 1.55
C ALA A 113 8.84 -28.03 1.43
N PRO A 114 9.18 -28.72 2.51
CA PRO A 114 9.99 -29.94 2.44
C PRO A 114 9.19 -31.06 1.78
N SER A 115 9.85 -31.83 0.91
CA SER A 115 9.26 -33.02 0.28
C SER A 115 9.44 -34.28 1.13
N LEU A 116 10.39 -34.26 2.07
CA LEU A 116 10.73 -35.39 2.93
C LEU A 116 10.75 -34.95 4.38
N HIS A 117 10.68 -35.93 5.30
CA HIS A 117 10.81 -35.69 6.73
C HIS A 117 12.24 -35.35 7.12
N THR A 118 12.40 -34.44 8.06
CA THR A 118 13.65 -34.17 8.76
C THR A 118 13.51 -34.50 10.23
N SER A 119 14.62 -34.53 10.98
CA SER A 119 14.58 -34.60 12.45
C SER A 119 13.85 -33.40 13.02
N GLU A 120 13.27 -33.54 14.23
CA GLU A 120 12.50 -32.44 14.85
C GLU A 120 13.32 -31.19 15.07
N ASP A 121 14.59 -31.32 15.42
CA ASP A 121 15.52 -30.20 15.67
C ASP A 121 15.79 -29.39 14.40
N ALA A 122 15.83 -30.04 13.23
CA ALA A 122 16.06 -29.41 11.93
C ALA A 122 14.78 -29.17 11.13
N ARG A 123 13.61 -29.41 11.72
CA ARG A 123 12.31 -29.32 11.04
C ARG A 123 11.95 -27.87 10.74
N TRP A 124 11.57 -27.65 9.49
CA TRP A 124 10.85 -26.47 9.02
C TRP A 124 9.66 -26.93 8.18
N ASP A 125 8.63 -26.11 8.09
CA ASP A 125 7.41 -26.41 7.33
C ASP A 125 7.28 -25.53 6.09
N TYR A 126 7.73 -24.28 6.18
CA TYR A 126 7.75 -23.34 5.05
C TYR A 126 8.99 -22.45 5.11
N ARG A 127 9.54 -22.17 3.93
CA ARG A 127 10.60 -21.17 3.72
C ARG A 127 10.16 -20.25 2.60
N ILE A 128 10.24 -18.96 2.82
CA ILE A 128 9.85 -17.94 1.83
C ILE A 128 11.08 -17.08 1.57
N VAL A 129 11.62 -17.16 0.37
CA VAL A 129 12.72 -16.31 -0.08
C VAL A 129 12.13 -15.11 -0.80
N ILE A 130 12.46 -13.90 -0.35
CA ILE A 130 11.89 -12.64 -0.83
C ILE A 130 13.02 -11.75 -1.30
N VAL A 131 12.98 -11.31 -2.54
CA VAL A 131 13.89 -10.32 -3.11
C VAL A 131 13.21 -8.96 -3.07
N ARG A 132 13.74 -8.02 -2.29
CA ARG A 132 13.27 -6.64 -2.17
C ARG A 132 14.13 -5.70 -3.00
N ALA A 133 13.54 -4.61 -3.47
CA ALA A 133 14.25 -3.58 -4.24
C ALA A 133 15.27 -2.81 -3.39
N SER A 134 15.04 -2.73 -2.09
CA SER A 134 15.84 -1.98 -1.11
C SER A 134 15.69 -2.56 0.29
N GLN A 135 16.59 -2.18 1.19
CA GLN A 135 16.49 -2.54 2.61
C GLN A 135 15.19 -1.99 3.23
N ASP A 136 14.93 -0.72 3.00
CA ASP A 136 13.75 -0.04 3.53
C ASP A 136 12.63 0.02 2.49
N ALA A 137 11.40 -0.15 2.94
CA ALA A 137 10.23 -0.01 2.09
C ALA A 137 10.00 1.47 1.73
N PRO A 138 9.72 1.80 0.47
CA PRO A 138 9.23 3.13 0.12
C PRO A 138 7.94 3.48 0.88
N ALA A 139 7.66 4.77 1.02
CA ALA A 139 6.44 5.25 1.66
C ALA A 139 5.18 4.59 1.05
N GLY A 140 4.27 4.16 1.88
CA GLY A 140 3.05 3.45 1.47
C GLY A 140 3.23 1.98 1.09
N GLN A 141 4.45 1.43 1.16
CA GLN A 141 4.77 0.08 0.71
C GLN A 141 5.29 -0.85 1.82
N SER A 142 5.41 -0.35 3.05
CA SER A 142 5.71 -1.21 4.19
C SER A 142 4.60 -2.23 4.42
N GLU A 143 4.92 -3.34 5.08
CA GLU A 143 3.94 -4.39 5.39
C GLU A 143 2.71 -3.83 6.10
N GLY A 144 2.91 -3.00 7.14
CA GLY A 144 1.83 -2.41 7.90
C GLY A 144 0.96 -1.42 7.11
N GLU A 145 1.56 -0.64 6.19
CA GLU A 145 0.81 0.30 5.33
C GLU A 145 -0.01 -0.46 4.28
N VAL A 146 0.57 -1.48 3.67
CA VAL A 146 -0.11 -2.35 2.71
C VAL A 146 -1.23 -3.14 3.38
N ALA A 147 -1.00 -3.66 4.59
CA ALA A 147 -2.04 -4.36 5.36
C ALA A 147 -3.25 -3.45 5.64
N LYS A 148 -3.04 -2.18 5.98
CA LYS A 148 -4.13 -1.21 6.17
C LYS A 148 -4.92 -0.95 4.89
N GLN A 149 -4.27 -0.98 3.73
CA GLN A 149 -4.93 -0.81 2.44
C GLN A 149 -5.78 -2.03 2.04
N LEU A 150 -5.24 -3.24 2.26
CA LEU A 150 -5.88 -4.49 1.84
C LEU A 150 -6.99 -4.95 2.80
N PHE A 151 -6.84 -4.68 4.09
CA PHE A 151 -7.72 -5.19 5.13
C PHE A 151 -8.35 -4.04 5.92
N PRO A 152 -9.45 -3.42 5.42
CA PRO A 152 -10.10 -2.29 6.11
C PRO A 152 -10.58 -2.65 7.54
N ASP A 153 -11.02 -3.90 7.76
CA ASP A 153 -11.29 -4.43 9.11
C ASP A 153 -9.97 -4.86 9.77
N GLN A 154 -9.30 -3.89 10.37
CA GLN A 154 -8.01 -4.11 11.05
C GLN A 154 -8.12 -5.03 12.26
N GLU A 155 -9.28 -5.07 12.91
CA GLU A 155 -9.50 -5.98 14.04
C GLU A 155 -9.60 -7.45 13.58
N ALA A 156 -10.28 -7.70 12.45
CA ALA A 156 -10.30 -9.04 11.86
C ALA A 156 -8.92 -9.46 11.36
N PHE A 157 -8.17 -8.54 10.74
CA PHE A 157 -6.79 -8.77 10.32
C PHE A 157 -5.91 -9.15 11.52
N LYS A 158 -5.93 -8.35 12.58
CA LYS A 158 -5.16 -8.59 13.80
C LYS A 158 -5.51 -9.93 14.47
N ARG A 159 -6.80 -10.28 14.57
CA ARG A 159 -7.22 -11.59 15.10
C ARG A 159 -6.66 -12.73 14.27
N GLY A 160 -6.70 -12.63 12.95
CA GLY A 160 -6.16 -13.66 12.05
C GLY A 160 -4.65 -13.81 12.15
N GLU A 161 -3.90 -12.69 12.19
CA GLU A 161 -2.45 -12.70 12.37
C GLU A 161 -2.05 -13.25 13.75
N ASN A 162 -2.74 -12.85 14.83
CA ASN A 162 -2.49 -13.40 16.16
C ASN A 162 -2.73 -14.93 16.14
N ARG A 163 -3.82 -15.40 15.52
CA ARG A 163 -4.06 -16.83 15.39
C ARG A 163 -2.95 -17.55 14.64
N ARG A 164 -2.47 -16.98 13.53
CA ARG A 164 -1.33 -17.53 12.79
C ARG A 164 -0.08 -17.64 13.65
N TRP A 165 0.22 -16.60 14.45
CA TRP A 165 1.34 -16.62 15.39
C TRP A 165 1.17 -17.63 16.52
N GLU A 166 -0.04 -17.81 17.06
CA GLU A 166 -0.34 -18.88 18.03
C GLU A 166 -0.02 -20.28 17.47
N LEU A 167 -0.21 -20.48 16.17
CA LEU A 167 0.06 -21.75 15.49
C LEU A 167 1.52 -21.90 15.05
N THR A 168 2.30 -20.83 15.10
CA THR A 168 3.73 -20.85 14.79
C THR A 168 4.49 -21.43 16.00
N ALA A 169 5.28 -22.48 15.77
CA ALA A 169 6.14 -23.05 16.80
C ALA A 169 7.49 -22.33 16.86
N ASN A 170 8.03 -21.91 15.69
CA ASN A 170 9.25 -21.14 15.59
C ASN A 170 9.30 -20.36 14.27
N HIS A 171 10.07 -19.26 14.23
CA HIS A 171 10.23 -18.41 13.06
C HIS A 171 11.59 -17.70 13.06
N TRP A 172 12.17 -17.55 11.87
CA TRP A 172 13.40 -16.80 11.63
C TRP A 172 13.24 -15.87 10.43
N ASP A 173 13.78 -14.67 10.56
CA ASP A 173 14.00 -13.71 9.47
C ASP A 173 15.51 -13.63 9.22
N LEU A 174 15.95 -14.14 8.09
CA LEU A 174 17.37 -14.23 7.76
C LEU A 174 17.69 -13.39 6.54
N PRO A 175 18.50 -12.32 6.65
CA PRO A 175 19.08 -11.71 5.47
C PRO A 175 20.08 -12.69 4.85
N ILE A 176 19.93 -12.94 3.55
CA ILE A 176 20.81 -13.85 2.80
C ILE A 176 21.38 -13.14 1.58
N HIS A 177 22.47 -13.66 1.05
CA HIS A 177 23.07 -13.16 -0.19
C HIS A 177 23.61 -14.31 -1.03
N VAL A 178 23.71 -14.08 -2.33
CA VAL A 178 24.34 -15.03 -3.24
C VAL A 178 25.86 -14.93 -3.08
N VAL A 179 26.50 -16.07 -2.81
CA VAL A 179 27.96 -16.17 -2.82
C VAL A 179 28.41 -16.50 -4.24
N ASN A 180 29.24 -15.63 -4.81
CA ASN A 180 29.84 -15.91 -6.12
C ASN A 180 31.05 -16.84 -5.94
N VAL A 181 30.85 -18.11 -6.23
CA VAL A 181 31.90 -19.15 -6.11
C VAL A 181 32.97 -19.07 -7.22
N SER A 182 32.76 -18.27 -8.26
CA SER A 182 33.71 -18.08 -9.36
C SER A 182 34.59 -16.83 -9.19
N ALA A 183 34.30 -15.99 -8.20
CA ALA A 183 35.17 -14.87 -7.88
C ALA A 183 36.42 -15.43 -7.20
N ALA A 184 37.60 -15.26 -7.84
CA ALA A 184 38.88 -15.50 -7.17
C ALA A 184 39.04 -14.51 -5.99
N GLU A 185 39.49 -14.99 -4.86
CA GLU A 185 39.85 -14.16 -3.71
C GLU A 185 41.02 -13.20 -4.04
#